data_33aa570afbaf96a3aedb55993fa759c7
#
_entry.id   33aa570afbaf96a3aedb55993fa759c7
#
_cell.length_a   1.000
_cell.length_b   1.000
_cell.length_c   1.000
_cell.angle_alpha   90.00
_cell.angle_beta   90.00
_cell.angle_gamma   90.00
#
_symmetry.space_group_name_H-M   'P 1'
#
loop_
_entity.id
_entity.type
_entity.pdbx_description
1 polymer ?
#
loop_
_entity_poly.entity_id
_entity_poly.type
_entity_poly.pdbx_seq_one_letter_code
_entity_poly.pdbx_strand_id
1 'polypeptide(L)'
;MKTLDRFVVSLLGVVLLVVLATCGATPEPASPPVETQAPATLPPQATTPPLEATAAPEPAARTSIVVAIPEDPPSFNASVADTGYDALVMELTLLGLADLDPEGNVLLELAAELPTVDNGGVVIDEDAWTMEVTWKLRDDVRWSDGTPVTAADVVFTYEAIVDPETGLWVPGIDYVDSVEALDDNTVVIYYNYVYPGYATQFGGEQLVIWPAHYCDPEQGFVAWDCGRQPLSTGPYLLEEWQVGDHMTFVRNPNYHEAGKPGIDQVIVRIVPDPSVAKTMLMQGDVDVYMWATEPMLDDLKDAPNVQVSQAATSRWVMRLFPNQAARGSIDPEADPHPILADVRVRRAIRLAIDVDGISQEIFRGYGQPVWTEFFRPPYLCDVPRPAHDPEAAAALLEEAGWTDEDGDGMRECHGCLHAAEGDPMSLELMTYAEYGEALELAQQLMGEMLNQIGMDVRLSVVEGSVMWADYESGGLEQVGDYDLNLWDDGYSGVDPTDFLWELYYSTAAEPDMGWNITRWINADFDALLDEAYTLDEEYRQELFCQMAQILEEELPVILLFSTVNADAHSARLQGVQSTVNDLVTWNVADWTLVE
;
A
#
# COMPACT_ATOMS: atom_id res chain seq x y z
N MET A 1 23.35 -23.91 22.98
CA MET A 1 23.12 -24.86 24.10
C MET A 1 23.06 -24.08 25.40
N LYS A 2 21.90 -23.50 25.69
CA LYS A 2 21.47 -23.04 27.05
C LYS A 2 19.95 -23.01 27.02
N THR A 3 19.40 -23.70 27.92
CA THR A 3 18.09 -24.19 28.28
C THR A 3 16.96 -23.17 28.29
N LEU A 4 15.87 -23.52 27.60
CA LEU A 4 14.51 -22.98 27.76
C LEU A 4 14.02 -23.30 29.19
N ASP A 5 13.38 -22.35 29.82
CA ASP A 5 12.52 -22.59 30.97
C ASP A 5 11.09 -22.11 30.65
N ARG A 6 10.17 -23.02 30.88
CA ARG A 6 8.74 -22.98 30.61
C ARG A 6 8.01 -22.01 31.53
N PHE A 7 7.09 -21.22 31.00
CA PHE A 7 5.97 -20.70 31.79
C PHE A 7 4.65 -21.27 31.27
N VAL A 8 4.02 -22.06 32.17
CA VAL A 8 2.66 -22.55 32.06
C VAL A 8 1.73 -21.46 32.61
N VAL A 9 0.80 -20.97 31.81
CA VAL A 9 -0.30 -20.10 32.28
C VAL A 9 -1.59 -20.89 32.23
N SER A 10 -2.20 -21.03 33.39
CA SER A 10 -3.45 -21.77 33.65
C SER A 10 -4.66 -21.03 33.07
N LEU A 11 -5.49 -21.75 32.35
CA LEU A 11 -6.87 -21.39 32.02
C LEU A 11 -7.72 -21.28 33.30
N LEU A 12 -8.38 -20.16 33.53
CA LEU A 12 -9.51 -20.02 34.46
C LEU A 12 -10.73 -19.59 33.65
N GLY A 13 -11.66 -20.53 33.49
CA GLY A 13 -12.94 -20.28 32.84
C GLY A 13 -13.86 -19.41 33.71
N VAL A 14 -14.47 -18.41 33.09
CA VAL A 14 -15.57 -17.62 33.67
C VAL A 14 -16.88 -18.05 33.02
N VAL A 15 -17.71 -18.70 33.81
CA VAL A 15 -19.11 -19.03 33.48
C VAL A 15 -19.95 -17.79 33.69
N LEU A 16 -20.54 -17.23 32.61
CA LEU A 16 -21.48 -16.12 32.68
C LEU A 16 -22.92 -16.64 32.87
N LEU A 17 -23.47 -16.41 34.07
CA LEU A 17 -24.87 -16.69 34.42
C LEU A 17 -25.71 -15.46 34.00
N VAL A 18 -26.59 -15.63 33.01
CA VAL A 18 -27.61 -14.64 32.65
C VAL A 18 -28.80 -14.78 33.60
N VAL A 19 -29.01 -13.77 34.45
CA VAL A 19 -30.25 -13.63 35.27
C VAL A 19 -31.12 -12.59 34.58
N LEU A 20 -32.26 -13.03 34.05
CA LEU A 20 -33.34 -12.17 33.59
C LEU A 20 -34.10 -11.60 34.80
N ALA A 21 -33.99 -10.29 35.06
CA ALA A 21 -34.81 -9.60 36.01
C ALA A 21 -35.76 -8.66 35.24
N THR A 22 -37.05 -9.00 35.25
CA THR A 22 -38.15 -8.12 34.85
C THR A 22 -38.44 -7.14 35.99
N CYS A 23 -38.25 -5.83 35.74
CA CYS A 23 -38.75 -4.81 36.66
C CYS A 23 -39.85 -4.00 35.97
N GLY A 24 -41.06 -4.06 36.57
CA GLY A 24 -42.17 -3.24 36.21
C GLY A 24 -41.99 -1.78 36.70
N ALA A 25 -42.36 -0.85 35.87
CA ALA A 25 -42.31 0.58 36.17
C ALA A 25 -43.54 0.99 36.98
N THR A 26 -43.31 1.60 38.15
CA THR A 26 -44.32 2.38 38.91
C THR A 26 -44.21 3.84 38.51
N PRO A 27 -45.33 4.55 38.30
CA PRO A 27 -45.29 5.96 37.92
C PRO A 27 -45.01 6.88 39.12
N GLU A 28 -44.14 7.84 38.92
CA GLU A 28 -43.78 8.91 39.84
C GLU A 28 -44.86 10.01 39.87
N PRO A 29 -45.18 10.63 41.03
CA PRO A 29 -46.26 11.61 41.12
C PRO A 29 -45.83 13.00 40.60
N ALA A 30 -46.76 13.66 39.91
CA ALA A 30 -46.63 14.96 39.32
C ALA A 30 -46.36 16.08 40.35
N SER A 31 -45.38 16.94 40.07
CA SER A 31 -45.10 18.18 40.82
C SER A 31 -46.15 19.25 40.55
N PRO A 32 -46.46 20.11 41.54
CA PRO A 32 -47.48 21.14 41.39
C PRO A 32 -47.00 22.33 40.53
N PRO A 33 -47.93 23.10 39.94
CA PRO A 33 -47.59 24.19 39.02
C PRO A 33 -46.97 25.40 39.74
N VAL A 34 -45.92 25.94 39.12
CA VAL A 34 -45.27 27.20 39.56
C VAL A 34 -46.13 28.38 39.13
N GLU A 35 -46.52 29.19 40.08
CA GLU A 35 -47.24 30.49 39.86
C GLU A 35 -46.27 31.47 39.16
N THR A 36 -46.67 31.97 38.00
CA THR A 36 -45.99 33.02 37.26
C THR A 36 -46.27 34.38 37.86
N GLN A 37 -45.29 35.01 38.51
CA GLN A 37 -45.39 36.42 38.90
C GLN A 37 -45.14 37.33 37.69
N ALA A 38 -46.00 38.33 37.50
CA ALA A 38 -45.89 39.36 36.49
C ALA A 38 -44.62 40.25 36.69
N PRO A 39 -43.96 40.69 35.64
CA PRO A 39 -42.76 41.51 35.77
C PRO A 39 -43.14 42.98 36.16
N ALA A 40 -42.39 43.51 37.13
CA ALA A 40 -42.43 44.90 37.52
C ALA A 40 -41.89 45.82 36.41
N THR A 41 -42.63 46.88 36.09
CA THR A 41 -42.31 47.96 35.17
C THR A 41 -41.15 48.82 35.74
N LEU A 42 -39.97 48.83 35.04
CA LEU A 42 -38.89 49.75 35.28
C LEU A 42 -39.16 51.12 34.58
N PRO A 43 -38.67 52.24 35.15
CA PRO A 43 -38.84 53.58 34.54
C PRO A 43 -37.95 53.74 33.30
N PRO A 44 -38.25 54.65 32.35
CA PRO A 44 -37.54 54.80 31.09
C PRO A 44 -36.15 55.37 31.32
N GLN A 45 -35.14 54.60 30.82
CA GLN A 45 -33.75 55.06 30.68
C GLN A 45 -33.63 55.95 29.44
N ALA A 46 -32.85 57.02 29.59
CA ALA A 46 -32.51 57.95 28.53
C ALA A 46 -31.74 57.27 27.41
N THR A 47 -32.22 57.40 26.20
CA THR A 47 -31.55 56.88 24.97
C THR A 47 -30.33 57.73 24.64
N THR A 48 -29.13 57.14 24.77
CA THR A 48 -27.90 57.61 24.12
C THR A 48 -27.97 57.19 22.64
N PRO A 49 -27.57 58.05 21.67
CA PRO A 49 -27.59 57.63 20.27
C PRO A 49 -26.61 56.45 20.04
N PRO A 50 -26.93 55.48 19.18
CA PRO A 50 -26.03 54.38 18.88
C PRO A 50 -24.76 54.93 18.23
N LEU A 51 -23.59 54.59 18.79
CA LEU A 51 -22.32 54.60 18.05
C LEU A 51 -22.51 53.61 16.87
N GLU A 52 -22.38 54.10 15.65
CA GLU A 52 -22.22 53.25 14.47
C GLU A 52 -21.07 52.28 14.74
N ALA A 53 -21.38 51.04 15.06
CA ALA A 53 -20.43 49.98 15.05
C ALA A 53 -20.02 49.77 13.59
N THR A 54 -18.78 50.17 13.26
CA THR A 54 -18.14 49.76 12.03
C THR A 54 -18.15 48.22 12.06
N ALA A 55 -18.95 47.61 11.20
CA ALA A 55 -18.97 46.17 11.02
C ALA A 55 -17.53 45.74 10.76
N ALA A 56 -17.00 44.83 11.58
CA ALA A 56 -15.79 44.14 11.23
C ALA A 56 -15.97 43.51 9.82
N PRO A 57 -14.98 43.59 8.94
CA PRO A 57 -15.10 42.93 7.65
C PRO A 57 -15.52 41.47 7.90
N GLU A 58 -16.58 41.02 7.22
CA GLU A 58 -16.91 39.60 7.19
C GLU A 58 -15.63 38.84 6.78
N PRO A 59 -15.24 37.78 7.53
CA PRO A 59 -14.12 36.97 7.10
C PRO A 59 -14.39 36.53 5.67
N ALA A 60 -13.40 36.74 4.79
CA ALA A 60 -13.48 36.25 3.42
C ALA A 60 -13.86 34.77 3.46
N ALA A 61 -14.79 34.34 2.61
CA ALA A 61 -15.18 32.94 2.52
C ALA A 61 -13.92 32.11 2.28
N ARG A 62 -13.63 31.14 3.17
CA ARG A 62 -12.49 30.24 3.03
C ARG A 62 -12.68 29.39 1.77
N THR A 63 -11.64 29.22 0.99
CA THR A 63 -11.64 28.25 -0.10
C THR A 63 -11.57 26.84 0.51
N SER A 64 -12.46 25.95 0.07
CA SER A 64 -12.60 24.60 0.67
C SER A 64 -12.80 23.54 -0.39
N ILE A 65 -12.20 22.37 -0.17
CA ILE A 65 -12.42 21.13 -0.93
C ILE A 65 -12.84 19.99 -0.01
N VAL A 66 -13.50 18.99 -0.59
CA VAL A 66 -13.94 17.75 0.08
C VAL A 66 -13.31 16.56 -0.60
N VAL A 67 -12.55 15.77 0.16
CA VAL A 67 -11.98 14.47 -0.26
C VAL A 67 -12.84 13.37 0.34
N ALA A 68 -13.33 12.43 -0.45
CA ALA A 68 -14.09 11.28 0.05
C ALA A 68 -13.19 10.06 0.23
N ILE A 69 -13.29 9.44 1.42
CA ILE A 69 -12.68 8.14 1.73
C ILE A 69 -13.73 7.21 2.33
N PRO A 70 -13.61 5.87 2.21
CA PRO A 70 -14.67 4.95 2.64
C PRO A 70 -14.74 4.74 4.16
N GLU A 71 -13.65 4.91 4.88
CA GLU A 71 -13.55 4.65 6.32
C GLU A 71 -12.62 5.64 7.03
N ASP A 72 -12.72 5.71 8.35
CA ASP A 72 -11.77 6.48 9.15
C ASP A 72 -10.38 5.84 9.10
N PRO A 73 -9.31 6.63 8.93
CA PRO A 73 -7.97 6.10 9.13
C PRO A 73 -7.79 5.68 10.60
N PRO A 74 -7.08 4.58 10.88
CA PRO A 74 -6.84 4.14 12.26
C PRO A 74 -5.99 5.16 13.05
N SER A 75 -5.07 5.83 12.37
CA SER A 75 -4.20 6.86 12.93
C SER A 75 -3.66 7.79 11.82
N PHE A 76 -2.78 8.73 12.18
CA PHE A 76 -1.96 9.51 11.25
C PHE A 76 -0.58 8.87 11.06
N ASN A 77 -0.48 7.56 11.08
CA ASN A 77 0.78 6.83 10.93
C ASN A 77 0.56 5.55 10.13
N ALA A 78 0.94 5.56 8.86
CA ALA A 78 0.82 4.43 7.94
C ALA A 78 1.63 3.19 8.39
N SER A 79 2.70 3.38 9.19
CA SER A 79 3.45 2.27 9.77
C SER A 79 2.66 1.45 10.81
N VAL A 80 1.50 1.93 11.27
CA VAL A 80 0.63 1.22 12.22
C VAL A 80 -0.39 0.36 11.50
N ALA A 81 -0.96 0.87 10.41
CA ALA A 81 -1.96 0.17 9.63
C ALA A 81 -1.98 0.77 8.22
N ASP A 82 -1.49 0.03 7.25
CA ASP A 82 -1.41 0.47 5.86
C ASP A 82 -2.77 0.28 5.17
N THR A 83 -3.67 1.22 5.40
CA THR A 83 -4.96 1.29 4.68
C THR A 83 -4.91 2.24 3.48
N GLY A 84 -3.82 3.01 3.31
CA GLY A 84 -3.68 4.11 2.37
C GLY A 84 -4.49 5.36 2.76
N TYR A 85 -5.48 5.26 3.64
CA TYR A 85 -6.24 6.43 4.14
C TYR A 85 -5.52 7.13 5.29
N ASP A 86 -4.79 6.39 6.09
CA ASP A 86 -3.83 6.88 7.08
C ASP A 86 -2.66 7.61 6.40
N ALA A 87 -2.08 7.06 5.35
CA ALA A 87 -1.07 7.74 4.55
C ALA A 87 -1.62 9.05 3.93
N LEU A 88 -2.84 9.03 3.35
CA LEU A 88 -3.48 10.22 2.80
C LEU A 88 -3.60 11.37 3.81
N VAL A 89 -4.03 11.09 5.05
CA VAL A 89 -4.15 12.16 6.08
C VAL A 89 -2.79 12.53 6.68
N MET A 90 -1.85 11.60 6.68
CA MET A 90 -0.47 11.82 7.09
C MET A 90 0.22 12.85 6.19
N GLU A 91 0.14 12.70 4.86
CA GLU A 91 0.69 13.64 3.88
C GLU A 91 0.10 15.06 3.96
N LEU A 92 -1.15 15.19 4.39
CA LEU A 92 -1.73 16.51 4.65
C LEU A 92 -1.01 17.26 5.77
N THR A 93 -0.41 16.52 6.73
CA THR A 93 0.04 17.08 8.02
C THR A 93 1.51 16.90 8.31
N LEU A 94 2.15 15.87 7.81
CA LEU A 94 3.51 15.48 8.18
C LEU A 94 4.40 15.40 6.95
N LEU A 95 5.68 15.61 7.14
CA LEU A 95 6.71 15.52 6.09
C LEU A 95 7.77 14.50 6.50
N GLY A 96 8.35 13.85 5.50
CA GLY A 96 9.55 13.05 5.63
C GLY A 96 10.83 13.84 5.38
N LEU A 97 11.97 13.16 5.28
CA LEU A 97 13.21 13.79 4.82
C LEU A 97 13.13 14.15 3.34
N ALA A 98 12.58 13.24 2.54
CA ALA A 98 12.38 13.39 1.11
C ALA A 98 11.23 12.48 0.64
N ASP A 99 10.69 12.79 -0.52
CA ASP A 99 9.60 12.09 -1.19
C ASP A 99 9.91 11.91 -2.68
N LEU A 100 8.98 11.39 -3.48
CA LEU A 100 9.12 11.14 -4.92
C LEU A 100 8.07 11.87 -5.73
N ASP A 101 8.49 12.46 -6.85
CA ASP A 101 7.55 12.95 -7.85
C ASP A 101 7.02 11.81 -8.76
N PRO A 102 6.02 12.05 -9.62
CA PRO A 102 5.50 11.04 -10.54
C PRO A 102 6.52 10.45 -11.51
N GLU A 103 7.59 11.15 -11.80
CA GLU A 103 8.70 10.71 -12.64
C GLU A 103 9.75 9.90 -11.86
N GLY A 104 9.62 9.80 -10.51
CA GLY A 104 10.54 9.09 -9.61
C GLY A 104 11.77 9.91 -9.21
N ASN A 105 11.74 11.23 -9.39
CA ASN A 105 12.80 12.09 -8.87
C ASN A 105 12.57 12.38 -7.39
N VAL A 106 13.66 12.41 -6.62
CA VAL A 106 13.61 12.73 -5.19
C VAL A 106 13.24 14.19 -4.96
N LEU A 107 12.18 14.42 -4.20
CA LEU A 107 11.72 15.71 -3.71
C LEU A 107 12.20 15.92 -2.28
N LEU A 108 12.92 17.00 -2.02
CA LEU A 108 13.37 17.31 -0.66
C LEU A 108 12.26 17.99 0.14
N GLU A 109 11.97 17.47 1.33
CA GLU A 109 10.98 18.01 2.25
C GLU A 109 11.64 18.65 3.48
N LEU A 110 11.95 17.85 4.53
CA LEU A 110 12.69 18.32 5.70
C LEU A 110 14.19 18.42 5.44
N ALA A 111 14.70 17.70 4.44
CA ALA A 111 16.11 17.76 4.07
C ALA A 111 16.44 19.01 3.25
N ALA A 112 17.62 19.59 3.48
CA ALA A 112 18.14 20.75 2.76
C ALA A 112 18.87 20.37 1.46
N GLU A 113 19.46 19.15 1.42
CA GLU A 113 20.14 18.60 0.25
C GLU A 113 20.04 17.06 0.26
N LEU A 114 20.01 16.45 -0.92
CA LEU A 114 20.09 15.00 -1.06
C LEU A 114 21.53 14.55 -0.78
N PRO A 115 21.78 13.66 0.20
CA PRO A 115 23.11 13.10 0.39
C PRO A 115 23.45 12.16 -0.78
N THR A 116 24.66 12.30 -1.30
CA THR A 116 25.20 11.47 -2.38
C THR A 116 26.66 11.13 -2.11
N VAL A 117 27.20 10.14 -2.83
CA VAL A 117 28.63 9.85 -2.81
C VAL A 117 29.43 11.05 -3.30
N ASP A 118 28.97 11.73 -4.32
CA ASP A 118 29.65 12.88 -4.95
C ASP A 118 29.78 14.10 -4.03
N ASN A 119 28.76 14.37 -3.20
CA ASN A 119 28.84 15.50 -2.25
C ASN A 119 29.40 15.09 -0.87
N GLY A 120 29.77 13.81 -0.70
CA GLY A 120 30.29 13.26 0.55
C GLY A 120 29.22 13.06 1.63
N GLY A 121 27.93 13.18 1.27
CA GLY A 121 26.80 12.87 2.15
C GLY A 121 26.58 11.36 2.31
N VAL A 122 27.09 10.55 1.38
CA VAL A 122 27.10 9.10 1.48
C VAL A 122 28.55 8.62 1.46
N VAL A 123 28.92 7.79 2.44
CA VAL A 123 30.24 7.17 2.55
C VAL A 123 30.06 5.65 2.64
N ILE A 124 30.69 4.90 1.73
CA ILE A 124 30.65 3.43 1.70
C ILE A 124 31.97 2.89 2.20
N ASP A 125 31.93 1.93 3.13
CA ASP A 125 33.06 1.08 3.49
C ASP A 125 33.02 -0.16 2.59
N GLU A 126 33.86 -0.17 1.54
CA GLU A 126 33.92 -1.26 0.56
C GLU A 126 34.41 -2.58 1.17
N ASP A 127 35.19 -2.55 2.27
CA ASP A 127 35.70 -3.76 2.93
C ASP A 127 34.61 -4.41 3.82
N ALA A 128 33.80 -3.61 4.51
CA ALA A 128 32.71 -4.06 5.37
C ALA A 128 31.34 -4.15 4.64
N TRP A 129 31.23 -3.53 3.49
CA TRP A 129 30.00 -3.36 2.70
C TRP A 129 28.88 -2.68 3.49
N THR A 130 29.25 -1.64 4.24
CA THR A 130 28.35 -0.79 5.02
C THR A 130 28.35 0.63 4.49
N MET A 131 27.36 1.46 4.90
CA MET A 131 27.36 2.86 4.50
C MET A 131 26.91 3.79 5.62
N GLU A 132 27.39 5.03 5.56
CA GLU A 132 26.97 6.15 6.40
C GLU A 132 26.30 7.19 5.51
N VAL A 133 25.10 7.62 5.89
CA VAL A 133 24.34 8.65 5.16
C VAL A 133 24.13 9.85 6.08
N THR A 134 24.71 11.00 5.69
CA THR A 134 24.60 12.26 6.43
C THR A 134 23.54 13.16 5.80
N TRP A 135 22.42 13.32 6.48
CA TRP A 135 21.37 14.25 6.11
C TRP A 135 21.55 15.60 6.79
N LYS A 136 21.29 16.68 6.04
CA LYS A 136 21.21 18.04 6.57
C LYS A 136 19.78 18.50 6.51
N LEU A 137 19.23 18.88 7.66
CA LEU A 137 17.87 19.39 7.76
C LEU A 137 17.83 20.88 7.41
N ARG A 138 16.68 21.31 6.91
CA ARG A 138 16.36 22.72 6.71
C ARG A 138 16.28 23.44 8.06
N ASP A 139 16.66 24.71 8.09
CA ASP A 139 16.61 25.55 9.30
C ASP A 139 15.33 26.41 9.38
N ASP A 140 14.52 26.39 8.31
CA ASP A 140 13.28 27.18 8.17
C ASP A 140 12.00 26.39 8.46
N VAL A 141 12.07 25.07 8.67
CA VAL A 141 10.89 24.23 8.98
C VAL A 141 10.63 24.20 10.49
N ARG A 142 9.34 24.31 10.83
CA ARG A 142 8.87 24.29 12.21
C ARG A 142 7.62 23.43 12.33
N TRP A 143 7.49 22.83 13.49
CA TRP A 143 6.23 22.23 13.91
C TRP A 143 5.14 23.30 14.04
N SER A 144 3.88 22.88 13.98
CA SER A 144 2.72 23.78 14.06
C SER A 144 2.63 24.57 15.37
N ASP A 145 3.26 24.10 16.44
CA ASP A 145 3.39 24.83 17.73
C ASP A 145 4.53 25.87 17.74
N GLY A 146 5.31 25.95 16.64
CA GLY A 146 6.43 26.86 16.45
C GLY A 146 7.79 26.32 16.87
N THR A 147 7.88 25.10 17.42
CA THR A 147 9.13 24.43 17.75
C THR A 147 9.90 24.09 16.47
N PRO A 148 11.23 24.33 16.36
CA PRO A 148 12.01 23.90 15.21
C PRO A 148 11.99 22.38 15.02
N VAL A 149 11.98 21.91 13.78
CA VAL A 149 12.30 20.52 13.47
C VAL A 149 13.80 20.34 13.62
N THR A 150 14.22 19.25 14.25
CA THR A 150 15.63 18.98 14.53
C THR A 150 16.01 17.52 14.27
N ALA A 151 17.30 17.24 14.22
CA ALA A 151 17.83 15.89 14.09
C ALA A 151 17.36 14.95 15.23
N ALA A 152 16.99 15.48 16.39
CA ALA A 152 16.41 14.69 17.48
C ALA A 152 15.03 14.10 17.12
N ASP A 153 14.26 14.73 16.23
CA ASP A 153 12.98 14.21 15.77
C ASP A 153 13.19 12.98 14.87
N VAL A 154 14.24 13.00 14.03
CA VAL A 154 14.61 11.84 13.17
C VAL A 154 15.10 10.67 14.04
N VAL A 155 15.97 10.92 15.02
CA VAL A 155 16.44 9.90 15.97
C VAL A 155 15.25 9.28 16.73
N PHE A 156 14.35 10.12 17.24
CA PHE A 156 13.15 9.67 17.95
C PHE A 156 12.27 8.78 17.05
N THR A 157 12.06 9.17 15.78
CA THR A 157 11.26 8.40 14.83
C THR A 157 11.87 7.01 14.60
N TYR A 158 13.19 6.94 14.39
CA TYR A 158 13.89 5.66 14.27
C TYR A 158 13.77 4.78 15.51
N GLU A 159 14.08 5.35 16.70
CA GLU A 159 13.98 4.63 17.97
C GLU A 159 12.58 4.05 18.21
N ALA A 160 11.55 4.79 17.82
CA ALA A 160 10.17 4.34 17.94
C ALA A 160 9.83 3.18 16.96
N ILE A 161 10.39 3.17 15.75
CA ILE A 161 10.15 2.11 14.77
C ILE A 161 10.84 0.81 15.19
N VAL A 162 12.10 0.89 15.65
CA VAL A 162 12.86 -0.33 16.00
C VAL A 162 12.53 -0.88 17.39
N ASP A 163 11.69 -0.20 18.16
CA ASP A 163 11.21 -0.72 19.45
C ASP A 163 10.21 -1.87 19.21
N PRO A 164 10.54 -3.10 19.62
CA PRO A 164 9.67 -4.26 19.38
C PRO A 164 8.31 -4.18 20.09
N GLU A 165 8.15 -3.27 21.07
CA GLU A 165 6.86 -3.07 21.75
C GLU A 165 5.89 -2.22 20.92
N THR A 166 6.36 -1.49 19.92
CA THR A 166 5.51 -0.66 19.04
C THR A 166 4.81 -1.48 17.95
N GLY A 167 5.43 -2.59 17.51
CA GLY A 167 4.93 -3.43 16.42
C GLY A 167 4.97 -2.75 15.04
N LEU A 168 5.76 -1.68 14.90
CA LEU A 168 5.93 -0.97 13.64
C LEU A 168 6.92 -1.70 12.74
N TRP A 169 6.70 -1.60 11.44
CA TRP A 169 7.62 -2.09 10.41
C TRP A 169 7.65 -1.10 9.23
N VAL A 170 8.82 -0.88 8.69
CA VAL A 170 9.05 -0.01 7.52
C VAL A 170 10.04 -0.72 6.60
N PRO A 171 9.83 -0.74 5.28
CA PRO A 171 10.77 -1.35 4.35
C PRO A 171 12.20 -0.85 4.52
N GLY A 172 13.15 -1.77 4.50
CA GLY A 172 14.58 -1.46 4.63
C GLY A 172 15.05 -1.04 6.03
N ILE A 173 14.18 -1.00 7.05
CA ILE A 173 14.59 -0.58 8.41
C ILE A 173 15.60 -1.52 9.04
N ASP A 174 15.60 -2.79 8.67
CA ASP A 174 16.54 -3.80 9.15
C ASP A 174 17.98 -3.56 8.65
N TYR A 175 18.16 -2.73 7.61
CA TYR A 175 19.47 -2.30 7.15
C TYR A 175 20.04 -1.14 7.97
N VAL A 176 19.23 -0.47 8.81
CA VAL A 176 19.68 0.62 9.67
C VAL A 176 20.21 0.06 10.99
N ASP A 177 21.50 0.28 11.24
CA ASP A 177 22.15 -0.09 12.51
C ASP A 177 21.90 0.95 13.62
N SER A 178 21.99 2.24 13.25
CA SER A 178 21.71 3.34 14.19
C SER A 178 21.48 4.67 13.47
N VAL A 179 20.83 5.60 14.19
CA VAL A 179 20.63 6.99 13.78
C VAL A 179 21.15 7.93 14.87
N GLU A 180 22.05 8.86 14.51
CA GLU A 180 22.69 9.76 15.45
C GLU A 180 22.54 11.24 15.04
N ALA A 181 22.12 12.09 15.97
CA ALA A 181 22.15 13.53 15.80
C ALA A 181 23.56 14.07 16.09
N LEU A 182 24.23 14.68 15.11
CA LEU A 182 25.52 15.34 15.32
C LEU A 182 25.36 16.76 15.87
N ASP A 183 24.31 17.45 15.45
CA ASP A 183 23.85 18.74 15.93
C ASP A 183 22.36 18.89 15.63
N ASP A 184 21.77 20.07 15.86
CA ASP A 184 20.33 20.29 15.70
C ASP A 184 19.84 20.07 14.25
N ASN A 185 20.71 20.23 13.24
CA ASN A 185 20.35 20.15 11.82
C ASN A 185 21.09 19.04 11.05
N THR A 186 21.90 18.23 11.71
CA THR A 186 22.68 17.18 11.06
C THR A 186 22.42 15.83 11.71
N VAL A 187 21.94 14.88 10.94
CA VAL A 187 21.71 13.50 11.35
C VAL A 187 22.52 12.54 10.49
N VAL A 188 23.11 11.53 11.10
CA VAL A 188 23.80 10.44 10.39
C VAL A 188 23.03 9.16 10.62
N ILE A 189 22.76 8.45 9.53
CA ILE A 189 22.15 7.13 9.52
C ILE A 189 23.26 6.13 9.13
N TYR A 190 23.51 5.17 10.03
CA TYR A 190 24.47 4.11 9.81
C TYR A 190 23.75 2.86 9.35
N TYR A 191 24.14 2.36 8.18
CA TYR A 191 23.57 1.17 7.57
C TYR A 191 24.54 0.00 7.75
N ASN A 192 24.02 -1.14 8.19
CA ASN A 192 24.79 -2.39 8.29
C ASN A 192 25.03 -3.07 6.93
N TYR A 193 24.47 -2.51 5.86
CA TYR A 193 24.64 -2.93 4.47
C TYR A 193 24.54 -1.72 3.53
N VAL A 194 25.01 -1.83 2.29
CA VAL A 194 24.78 -0.80 1.26
C VAL A 194 23.32 -0.88 0.82
N TYR A 195 22.52 0.12 1.13
CA TYR A 195 21.08 0.14 0.89
C TYR A 195 20.70 1.23 -0.14
N PRO A 196 20.30 0.85 -1.38
CA PRO A 196 19.98 1.80 -2.43
C PRO A 196 18.73 2.66 -2.13
N GLY A 197 17.76 2.13 -1.36
CA GLY A 197 16.54 2.82 -0.98
C GLY A 197 16.70 3.95 0.05
N TYR A 198 17.93 4.27 0.49
CA TYR A 198 18.22 5.24 1.55
C TYR A 198 17.60 6.63 1.31
N ALA A 199 17.43 7.02 0.05
CA ALA A 199 17.01 8.36 -0.33
C ALA A 199 15.56 8.69 0.08
N THR A 200 14.70 7.69 0.15
CA THR A 200 13.27 7.81 0.47
C THR A 200 12.85 7.03 1.71
N GLN A 201 13.75 6.30 2.34
CA GLN A 201 13.43 5.45 3.49
C GLN A 201 12.79 6.21 4.67
N PHE A 202 13.18 7.47 4.91
CA PHE A 202 12.60 8.34 5.92
C PHE A 202 11.67 9.39 5.29
N GLY A 203 10.79 8.96 4.40
CA GLY A 203 9.82 9.81 3.70
C GLY A 203 8.79 9.02 2.90
N GLY A 204 8.02 9.74 2.08
CA GLY A 204 6.94 9.18 1.29
C GLY A 204 5.73 8.70 2.11
N GLU A 205 4.91 7.86 1.50
CA GLU A 205 3.63 7.43 2.07
C GLU A 205 3.75 6.57 3.34
N GLN A 206 4.92 5.97 3.61
CA GLN A 206 5.06 5.00 4.72
C GLN A 206 5.74 5.56 5.96
N LEU A 207 6.62 6.54 5.81
CA LEU A 207 7.41 7.04 6.92
C LEU A 207 7.59 8.56 6.87
N VAL A 208 7.07 9.22 7.87
CA VAL A 208 7.25 10.65 8.15
C VAL A 208 8.00 10.87 9.45
N ILE A 209 8.50 12.08 9.67
CA ILE A 209 9.20 12.40 10.90
C ILE A 209 8.22 12.85 11.99
N TRP A 210 8.38 12.31 13.19
CA TRP A 210 7.51 12.55 14.36
C TRP A 210 8.16 13.49 15.38
N PRO A 211 7.37 14.35 16.05
CA PRO A 211 7.91 15.35 16.99
C PRO A 211 8.32 14.73 18.34
N ALA A 212 9.61 14.60 18.56
CA ALA A 212 10.18 14.07 19.80
C ALA A 212 9.74 14.79 21.08
N HIS A 213 9.44 16.10 20.99
CA HIS A 213 9.01 16.90 22.14
C HIS A 213 7.54 16.77 22.49
N TYR A 214 6.73 16.15 21.60
CA TYR A 214 5.27 16.05 21.75
C TYR A 214 4.79 14.61 21.91
N CYS A 215 5.37 13.67 21.17
CA CYS A 215 4.99 12.26 21.23
C CYS A 215 5.57 11.58 22.47
N ASP A 216 4.78 10.71 23.10
CA ASP A 216 5.20 9.94 24.29
C ASP A 216 5.32 8.45 23.93
N PRO A 217 6.54 7.92 23.81
CA PRO A 217 6.76 6.53 23.38
C PRO A 217 6.15 5.49 24.35
N GLU A 218 5.95 5.84 25.64
CA GLU A 218 5.34 4.92 26.61
C GLU A 218 3.84 4.67 26.36
N GLN A 219 3.17 5.50 25.54
CA GLN A 219 1.74 5.35 25.21
C GLN A 219 1.49 4.49 23.96
N GLY A 220 2.52 4.17 23.18
CA GLY A 220 2.42 3.45 21.90
C GLY A 220 1.83 4.31 20.77
N PHE A 221 2.16 4.02 19.51
CA PHE A 221 1.82 4.87 18.35
C PHE A 221 0.32 5.01 18.09
N VAL A 222 -0.47 3.96 18.25
CA VAL A 222 -1.92 4.00 18.03
C VAL A 222 -2.64 4.82 19.10
N ALA A 223 -2.15 4.76 20.33
CA ALA A 223 -2.76 5.43 21.49
C ALA A 223 -2.15 6.81 21.76
N TRP A 224 -1.05 7.17 21.12
CA TRP A 224 -0.41 8.47 21.30
C TRP A 224 -1.35 9.62 20.93
N ASP A 225 -1.25 10.71 21.67
CA ASP A 225 -1.90 11.95 21.26
C ASP A 225 -1.45 12.37 19.86
N CYS A 226 -0.17 12.15 19.50
CA CYS A 226 0.36 12.45 18.19
C CYS A 226 -0.20 11.56 17.07
N GLY A 227 -0.61 10.32 17.34
CA GLY A 227 -1.29 9.46 16.37
C GLY A 227 -2.76 9.82 16.12
N ARG A 228 -3.34 10.70 16.93
CA ARG A 228 -4.73 11.16 16.82
C ARG A 228 -4.88 12.67 16.70
N GLN A 229 -3.90 13.42 17.17
CA GLN A 229 -3.84 14.89 17.12
C GLN A 229 -2.41 15.32 16.77
N PRO A 230 -1.94 15.01 15.54
CA PRO A 230 -0.55 15.27 15.17
C PRO A 230 -0.22 16.76 15.21
N LEU A 231 0.99 17.09 15.67
CA LEU A 231 1.62 18.35 15.28
C LEU A 231 2.01 18.24 13.80
N SER A 232 1.88 19.34 13.06
CA SER A 232 2.12 19.34 11.63
C SER A 232 3.42 20.03 11.26
N THR A 233 4.13 19.47 10.31
CA THR A 233 5.15 20.10 9.48
C THR A 233 4.66 20.37 8.07
N GLY A 234 3.62 19.65 7.64
CA GLY A 234 3.01 19.72 6.32
C GLY A 234 2.12 20.93 6.07
N PRO A 235 1.45 20.97 4.90
CA PRO A 235 0.67 22.14 4.46
C PRO A 235 -0.57 22.41 5.28
N TYR A 236 -1.11 21.43 6.01
CA TYR A 236 -2.35 21.57 6.77
C TYR A 236 -2.20 21.13 8.23
N LEU A 237 -3.16 21.58 9.06
CA LEU A 237 -3.34 21.21 10.46
C LEU A 237 -4.68 20.51 10.62
N LEU A 238 -4.75 19.44 11.41
CA LEU A 238 -6.00 18.87 11.85
C LEU A 238 -6.70 19.85 12.81
N GLU A 239 -7.88 20.39 12.42
CA GLU A 239 -8.72 21.25 13.26
C GLU A 239 -9.79 20.44 14.01
N GLU A 240 -10.37 19.42 13.35
CA GLU A 240 -11.45 18.58 13.92
C GLU A 240 -11.38 17.17 13.33
N TRP A 241 -11.64 16.17 14.16
CA TRP A 241 -11.89 14.79 13.74
C TRP A 241 -13.16 14.28 14.40
N GLN A 242 -14.22 14.18 13.62
CA GLN A 242 -15.49 13.58 14.02
C GLN A 242 -15.55 12.16 13.45
N VAL A 243 -15.19 11.18 14.27
CA VAL A 243 -15.11 9.76 13.88
C VAL A 243 -16.41 9.27 13.23
N GLY A 244 -16.31 8.62 12.08
CA GLY A 244 -17.44 8.11 11.29
C GLY A 244 -18.15 9.17 10.45
N ASP A 245 -17.69 10.43 10.43
CA ASP A 245 -18.30 11.50 9.65
C ASP A 245 -17.25 12.26 8.81
N HIS A 246 -16.32 12.98 9.46
CA HIS A 246 -15.32 13.74 8.73
C HIS A 246 -14.12 14.15 9.58
N MET A 247 -13.04 14.55 8.90
CA MET A 247 -11.91 15.31 9.43
C MET A 247 -11.82 16.66 8.72
N THR A 248 -11.50 17.72 9.46
CA THR A 248 -11.30 19.06 8.91
C THR A 248 -9.85 19.48 9.09
N PHE A 249 -9.21 19.82 7.99
CA PHE A 249 -7.85 20.33 7.95
C PHE A 249 -7.85 21.79 7.51
N VAL A 250 -7.05 22.62 8.17
CA VAL A 250 -6.91 24.03 7.86
C VAL A 250 -5.46 24.34 7.52
N ARG A 251 -5.22 25.38 6.72
CA ARG A 251 -3.89 25.82 6.30
C ARG A 251 -2.95 25.94 7.50
N ASN A 252 -1.77 25.35 7.40
CA ASN A 252 -0.69 25.52 8.37
C ASN A 252 -0.02 26.89 8.20
N PRO A 253 -0.12 27.80 9.18
CA PRO A 253 0.51 29.11 9.07
C PRO A 253 2.05 29.05 9.14
N ASN A 254 2.61 27.93 9.63
CA ASN A 254 4.05 27.70 9.76
C ASN A 254 4.61 26.87 8.58
N TYR A 255 3.79 26.55 7.58
CA TYR A 255 4.29 25.78 6.42
C TYR A 255 5.41 26.57 5.71
N HIS A 256 6.51 25.88 5.44
CA HIS A 256 7.75 26.51 5.01
C HIS A 256 7.69 27.10 3.58
N GLU A 257 6.78 26.61 2.74
CA GLU A 257 6.63 27.12 1.39
C GLU A 257 5.74 28.37 1.33
N ALA A 258 6.36 29.50 1.02
CA ALA A 258 5.65 30.78 1.00
C ALA A 258 4.52 30.81 -0.04
N GLY A 259 3.29 31.11 0.41
CA GLY A 259 2.11 31.21 -0.46
C GLY A 259 1.39 29.90 -0.69
N LYS A 260 1.89 28.79 -0.15
CA LYS A 260 1.21 27.48 -0.12
C LYS A 260 0.63 27.17 1.27
N PRO A 261 -0.32 26.27 1.35
CA PRO A 261 -1.12 25.69 0.27
C PRO A 261 -2.06 26.72 -0.38
N GLY A 262 -2.53 26.44 -1.63
CA GLY A 262 -3.44 27.31 -2.37
C GLY A 262 -4.87 27.31 -1.84
N ILE A 263 -5.27 26.28 -1.09
CA ILE A 263 -6.62 26.04 -0.55
C ILE A 263 -6.58 26.25 0.97
N ASP A 264 -7.61 26.92 1.53
CA ASP A 264 -7.64 27.24 2.96
C ASP A 264 -8.07 26.07 3.86
N GLN A 265 -8.87 25.15 3.31
CA GLN A 265 -9.44 24.03 4.08
C GLN A 265 -9.63 22.79 3.22
N VAL A 266 -9.24 21.64 3.76
CA VAL A 266 -9.53 20.30 3.22
C VAL A 266 -10.45 19.59 4.21
N ILE A 267 -11.57 19.07 3.74
CA ILE A 267 -12.48 18.23 4.51
C ILE A 267 -12.37 16.81 3.97
N VAL A 268 -11.85 15.91 4.77
CA VAL A 268 -11.84 14.47 4.45
C VAL A 268 -13.13 13.88 5.01
N ARG A 269 -14.02 13.42 4.13
CA ARG A 269 -15.36 12.94 4.47
C ARG A 269 -15.46 11.43 4.35
N ILE A 270 -16.03 10.79 5.37
CA ILE A 270 -16.24 9.34 5.36
C ILE A 270 -17.49 9.01 4.55
N VAL A 271 -17.33 8.28 3.45
CA VAL A 271 -18.40 7.86 2.53
C VAL A 271 -18.20 6.39 2.17
N PRO A 272 -18.74 5.44 2.99
CA PRO A 272 -18.45 4.02 2.84
C PRO A 272 -18.94 3.38 1.52
N ASP A 273 -20.00 3.92 0.91
CA ASP A 273 -20.53 3.39 -0.35
C ASP A 273 -19.89 4.11 -1.54
N PRO A 274 -19.11 3.39 -2.37
CA PRO A 274 -18.44 3.97 -3.55
C PRO A 274 -19.40 4.58 -4.56
N SER A 275 -20.63 4.05 -4.72
CA SER A 275 -21.62 4.58 -5.65
C SER A 275 -22.19 5.90 -5.15
N VAL A 276 -22.30 6.06 -3.83
CA VAL A 276 -22.67 7.34 -3.20
C VAL A 276 -21.55 8.36 -3.39
N ALA A 277 -20.29 8.00 -3.11
CA ALA A 277 -19.15 8.88 -3.30
C ALA A 277 -19.02 9.36 -4.76
N LYS A 278 -19.16 8.44 -5.75
CA LYS A 278 -19.22 8.78 -7.18
C LYS A 278 -20.33 9.79 -7.47
N THR A 279 -21.53 9.56 -6.95
CA THR A 279 -22.67 10.46 -7.18
C THR A 279 -22.41 11.85 -6.58
N MET A 280 -21.82 11.91 -5.38
CA MET A 280 -21.46 13.17 -4.73
C MET A 280 -20.41 13.95 -5.52
N LEU A 281 -19.38 13.25 -6.08
CA LEU A 281 -18.40 13.86 -6.96
C LEU A 281 -19.04 14.44 -8.23
N MET A 282 -19.94 13.68 -8.88
CA MET A 282 -20.67 14.15 -10.06
C MET A 282 -21.61 15.32 -9.76
N GLN A 283 -22.11 15.47 -8.53
CA GLN A 283 -22.96 16.59 -8.09
C GLN A 283 -22.15 17.78 -7.58
N GLY A 284 -20.86 17.61 -7.30
CA GLY A 284 -19.97 18.64 -6.77
C GLY A 284 -20.03 18.78 -5.24
N ASP A 285 -20.58 17.78 -4.54
CA ASP A 285 -20.58 17.71 -3.07
C ASP A 285 -19.26 17.12 -2.51
N VAL A 286 -18.46 16.49 -3.38
CA VAL A 286 -17.10 16.00 -3.16
C VAL A 286 -16.21 16.52 -4.28
N ASP A 287 -14.96 16.81 -4.00
CA ASP A 287 -13.98 17.33 -4.96
C ASP A 287 -12.94 16.31 -5.39
N VAL A 288 -12.62 15.32 -4.55
CA VAL A 288 -11.64 14.28 -4.86
C VAL A 288 -12.17 12.93 -4.40
N TYR A 289 -12.06 11.94 -5.28
CA TYR A 289 -12.31 10.54 -5.01
C TYR A 289 -11.09 9.74 -5.42
N MET A 290 -10.39 9.17 -4.44
CA MET A 290 -9.17 8.39 -4.62
C MET A 290 -9.50 6.97 -5.08
N TRP A 291 -8.63 6.37 -5.90
CA TRP A 291 -8.71 4.99 -6.38
C TRP A 291 -10.06 4.64 -7.05
N ALA A 292 -10.39 5.43 -8.07
CA ALA A 292 -11.58 5.15 -8.86
C ALA A 292 -11.43 3.82 -9.62
N THR A 293 -12.33 2.89 -9.35
CA THR A 293 -12.34 1.56 -10.00
C THR A 293 -12.83 1.63 -11.45
N GLU A 294 -12.47 0.63 -12.25
CA GLU A 294 -12.78 0.57 -13.68
C GLU A 294 -14.27 0.77 -14.01
N PRO A 295 -15.23 0.17 -13.27
CA PRO A 295 -16.65 0.41 -13.52
C PRO A 295 -17.10 1.85 -13.33
N MET A 296 -16.38 2.61 -12.48
CA MET A 296 -16.71 4.01 -12.22
C MET A 296 -16.10 4.95 -13.24
N LEU A 297 -14.92 4.62 -13.76
CA LEU A 297 -14.14 5.50 -14.64
C LEU A 297 -14.88 5.91 -15.90
N ASP A 298 -15.66 4.99 -16.50
CA ASP A 298 -16.47 5.30 -17.68
C ASP A 298 -17.51 6.38 -17.40
N ASP A 299 -18.25 6.24 -16.29
CA ASP A 299 -19.24 7.23 -15.87
C ASP A 299 -18.59 8.58 -15.51
N LEU A 300 -17.45 8.54 -14.82
CA LEU A 300 -16.73 9.73 -14.35
C LEU A 300 -16.08 10.51 -15.49
N LYS A 301 -15.50 9.82 -16.49
CA LYS A 301 -14.91 10.47 -17.69
C LYS A 301 -15.93 11.21 -18.52
N ASP A 302 -17.19 10.76 -18.53
CA ASP A 302 -18.28 11.40 -19.27
C ASP A 302 -18.95 12.54 -18.48
N ALA A 303 -18.66 12.70 -17.19
CA ALA A 303 -19.24 13.74 -16.36
C ALA A 303 -18.57 15.11 -16.65
N PRO A 304 -19.35 16.17 -17.01
CA PRO A 304 -18.78 17.41 -17.50
C PRO A 304 -18.03 18.25 -16.44
N ASN A 305 -18.25 17.95 -15.17
CA ASN A 305 -17.64 18.64 -14.04
C ASN A 305 -16.60 17.79 -13.29
N VAL A 306 -16.22 16.65 -13.86
CA VAL A 306 -15.22 15.73 -13.31
C VAL A 306 -14.05 15.61 -14.28
N GLN A 307 -12.85 15.48 -13.74
CA GLN A 307 -11.64 15.09 -14.45
C GLN A 307 -11.13 13.79 -13.81
N VAL A 308 -10.54 12.93 -14.63
CA VAL A 308 -9.85 11.72 -14.16
C VAL A 308 -8.36 11.93 -14.38
N SER A 309 -7.60 11.91 -13.29
CA SER A 309 -6.15 11.79 -13.30
C SER A 309 -5.80 10.30 -13.28
N GLN A 310 -4.95 9.87 -14.18
CA GLN A 310 -4.53 8.47 -14.25
C GLN A 310 -3.01 8.43 -14.37
N ALA A 311 -2.37 7.65 -13.50
CA ALA A 311 -0.96 7.37 -13.60
C ALA A 311 -0.65 6.56 -14.88
N ALA A 312 0.57 6.63 -15.37
CA ALA A 312 0.98 5.93 -16.59
C ALA A 312 0.91 4.40 -16.45
N THR A 313 1.15 3.90 -15.24
CA THR A 313 1.03 2.49 -14.85
C THR A 313 0.45 2.41 -13.44
N SER A 314 0.20 1.21 -12.92
CA SER A 314 -0.04 0.96 -11.51
C SER A 314 1.17 0.25 -10.90
N ARG A 315 1.40 0.42 -9.61
CA ARG A 315 2.33 -0.42 -8.84
C ARG A 315 1.78 -1.84 -8.67
N TRP A 316 0.47 -1.98 -8.58
CA TRP A 316 -0.20 -3.26 -8.38
C TRP A 316 -0.32 -4.04 -9.69
N VAL A 317 0.25 -5.22 -9.71
CA VAL A 317 0.25 -6.13 -10.86
C VAL A 317 -0.42 -7.43 -10.47
N MET A 318 -1.45 -7.81 -11.22
CA MET A 318 -2.12 -9.09 -11.09
C MET A 318 -1.20 -10.21 -11.56
N ARG A 319 -1.04 -11.24 -10.71
CA ARG A 319 -0.11 -12.35 -10.91
C ARG A 319 -0.77 -13.69 -10.67
N LEU A 320 -0.29 -14.72 -11.35
CA LEU A 320 -0.49 -16.11 -10.97
C LEU A 320 0.78 -16.63 -10.29
N PHE A 321 0.60 -17.22 -9.13
CA PHE A 321 1.66 -17.84 -8.33
C PHE A 321 1.53 -19.37 -8.40
N PRO A 322 2.28 -20.05 -9.28
CA PRO A 322 2.29 -21.51 -9.37
C PRO A 322 3.16 -22.10 -8.25
N ASN A 323 2.56 -22.85 -7.34
CA ASN A 323 3.31 -23.57 -6.32
C ASN A 323 4.17 -24.66 -6.96
N GLN A 324 5.48 -24.62 -6.77
CA GLN A 324 6.41 -25.60 -7.34
C GLN A 324 6.71 -26.77 -6.40
N ALA A 325 6.30 -26.66 -5.11
CA ALA A 325 6.25 -27.80 -4.20
C ALA A 325 4.88 -28.50 -4.27
N ALA A 326 4.82 -29.77 -3.96
CA ALA A 326 3.55 -30.49 -3.84
C ALA A 326 2.65 -29.84 -2.80
N ARG A 327 1.35 -29.86 -3.03
CA ARG A 327 0.35 -29.23 -2.15
C ARG A 327 0.51 -29.67 -0.68
N GLY A 328 0.64 -28.71 0.22
CA GLY A 328 0.93 -28.94 1.64
C GLY A 328 2.40 -29.23 1.94
N SER A 329 3.29 -29.10 0.96
CA SER A 329 4.73 -29.17 1.11
C SER A 329 5.37 -27.79 0.94
N ILE A 330 6.49 -27.56 1.62
CA ILE A 330 7.33 -26.36 1.48
C ILE A 330 8.69 -26.65 0.86
N ASP A 331 8.96 -27.92 0.48
CA ASP A 331 10.24 -28.37 -0.07
C ASP A 331 10.06 -28.82 -1.52
N PRO A 332 10.34 -27.94 -2.52
CA PRO A 332 10.16 -28.26 -3.92
C PRO A 332 11.17 -29.27 -4.48
N GLU A 333 12.31 -29.45 -3.82
CA GLU A 333 13.32 -30.43 -4.24
C GLU A 333 12.97 -31.84 -3.79
N ALA A 334 12.56 -31.98 -2.52
CA ALA A 334 12.17 -33.27 -1.96
C ALA A 334 10.78 -33.72 -2.41
N ASP A 335 9.87 -32.79 -2.62
CA ASP A 335 8.47 -33.06 -2.95
C ASP A 335 7.96 -32.06 -4.01
N PRO A 336 8.44 -32.17 -5.26
CA PRO A 336 8.07 -31.24 -6.35
C PRO A 336 6.59 -31.39 -6.71
N HIS A 337 5.95 -30.26 -7.09
CA HIS A 337 4.57 -30.27 -7.56
C HIS A 337 4.43 -31.14 -8.82
N PRO A 338 3.49 -32.10 -8.86
CA PRO A 338 3.41 -33.07 -9.96
C PRO A 338 3.17 -32.43 -11.34
N ILE A 339 2.56 -31.24 -11.38
CA ILE A 339 2.21 -30.52 -12.61
C ILE A 339 3.07 -29.24 -12.77
N LEU A 340 3.11 -28.40 -11.74
CA LEU A 340 3.62 -27.02 -11.83
C LEU A 340 5.16 -26.92 -11.63
N ALA A 341 5.84 -27.96 -11.15
CA ALA A 341 7.29 -27.98 -11.08
C ALA A 341 7.95 -27.98 -12.49
N ASP A 342 7.26 -28.46 -13.52
CA ASP A 342 7.74 -28.43 -14.91
C ASP A 342 7.49 -27.03 -15.53
N VAL A 343 8.58 -26.33 -15.87
CA VAL A 343 8.52 -25.00 -16.49
C VAL A 343 7.76 -24.98 -17.82
N ARG A 344 7.75 -26.11 -18.56
CA ARG A 344 6.97 -26.21 -19.81
C ARG A 344 5.47 -26.07 -19.56
N VAL A 345 4.99 -26.60 -18.44
CA VAL A 345 3.59 -26.45 -18.01
C VAL A 345 3.31 -25.00 -17.63
N ARG A 346 4.16 -24.35 -16.83
CA ARG A 346 4.01 -22.93 -16.47
C ARG A 346 4.00 -22.04 -17.71
N ARG A 347 4.88 -22.35 -18.67
CA ARG A 347 4.92 -21.66 -19.98
C ARG A 347 3.66 -21.90 -20.81
N ALA A 348 3.09 -23.11 -20.77
CA ALA A 348 1.80 -23.41 -21.43
C ALA A 348 0.63 -22.62 -20.79
N ILE A 349 0.59 -22.53 -19.45
CA ILE A 349 -0.39 -21.72 -18.74
C ILE A 349 -0.32 -20.25 -19.21
N ARG A 350 0.89 -19.66 -19.25
CA ARG A 350 1.08 -18.28 -19.72
C ARG A 350 0.60 -18.05 -21.15
N LEU A 351 0.86 -19.00 -22.06
CA LEU A 351 0.44 -18.90 -23.47
C LEU A 351 -1.06 -19.11 -23.66
N ALA A 352 -1.71 -19.87 -22.78
CA ALA A 352 -3.14 -20.15 -22.86
C ALA A 352 -4.01 -18.98 -22.40
N ILE A 353 -3.51 -18.11 -21.51
CA ILE A 353 -4.27 -17.01 -20.95
C ILE A 353 -4.26 -15.80 -21.91
N ASP A 354 -5.45 -15.38 -22.34
CA ASP A 354 -5.66 -14.13 -23.10
C ASP A 354 -5.75 -12.93 -22.18
N VAL A 355 -4.57 -12.41 -21.79
CA VAL A 355 -4.45 -11.24 -20.91
C VAL A 355 -5.12 -10.00 -21.50
N ASP A 356 -5.01 -9.80 -22.83
CA ASP A 356 -5.68 -8.68 -23.52
C ASP A 356 -7.19 -8.81 -23.47
N GLY A 357 -7.71 -10.02 -23.71
CA GLY A 357 -9.14 -10.31 -23.61
C GLY A 357 -9.68 -10.05 -22.20
N ILE A 358 -9.01 -10.53 -21.16
CA ILE A 358 -9.37 -10.29 -19.76
C ILE A 358 -9.35 -8.79 -19.45
N SER A 359 -8.27 -8.08 -19.83
CA SER A 359 -8.18 -6.63 -19.64
C SER A 359 -9.36 -5.89 -20.31
N GLN A 360 -9.72 -6.25 -21.54
CA GLN A 360 -10.80 -5.57 -22.26
C GLN A 360 -12.19 -5.92 -21.72
N GLU A 361 -12.46 -7.18 -21.42
CA GLU A 361 -13.80 -7.65 -21.04
C GLU A 361 -14.13 -7.37 -19.58
N ILE A 362 -13.18 -7.56 -18.67
CA ILE A 362 -13.39 -7.38 -17.23
C ILE A 362 -12.95 -5.99 -16.78
N PHE A 363 -11.71 -5.61 -17.10
CA PHE A 363 -11.10 -4.36 -16.64
C PHE A 363 -11.27 -3.21 -17.66
N ARG A 364 -12.16 -3.36 -18.66
CA ARG A 364 -12.58 -2.32 -19.62
C ARG A 364 -11.41 -1.65 -20.37
N GLY A 365 -10.28 -2.36 -20.49
CA GLY A 365 -9.08 -1.88 -21.13
C GLY A 365 -8.24 -0.93 -20.27
N TYR A 366 -8.57 -0.77 -19.00
CA TYR A 366 -7.75 0.00 -18.05
C TYR A 366 -6.54 -0.80 -17.54
N GLY A 367 -6.67 -2.11 -17.38
CA GLY A 367 -5.56 -2.99 -17.05
C GLY A 367 -4.54 -3.03 -18.19
N GLN A 368 -3.28 -2.72 -17.89
CA GLN A 368 -2.21 -2.77 -18.89
C GLN A 368 -1.45 -4.10 -18.79
N PRO A 369 -1.32 -4.90 -19.86
CA PRO A 369 -0.56 -6.15 -19.81
C PRO A 369 0.87 -5.93 -19.35
N VAL A 370 1.30 -6.75 -18.37
CA VAL A 370 2.65 -6.75 -17.80
C VAL A 370 3.25 -8.15 -17.95
N TRP A 371 4.51 -8.26 -18.34
CA TRP A 371 5.20 -9.55 -18.56
C TRP A 371 6.62 -9.59 -18.04
N THR A 372 7.08 -8.53 -17.36
CA THR A 372 8.34 -8.45 -16.65
C THR A 372 8.16 -7.58 -15.40
N GLU A 373 8.90 -7.83 -14.33
CA GLU A 373 8.91 -6.98 -13.13
C GLU A 373 9.52 -5.60 -13.42
N PHE A 374 10.35 -5.51 -14.46
CA PHE A 374 11.06 -4.28 -14.84
C PHE A 374 10.35 -3.54 -15.98
N PHE A 375 9.11 -3.12 -15.73
CA PHE A 375 8.21 -2.50 -16.72
C PHE A 375 8.03 -0.99 -16.51
N ARG A 376 8.61 -0.40 -15.47
CA ARG A 376 8.52 1.03 -15.14
C ARG A 376 9.88 1.68 -14.88
N PRO A 377 10.03 2.99 -15.13
CA PRO A 377 11.26 3.72 -14.80
C PRO A 377 11.60 3.65 -13.30
N PRO A 378 12.90 3.75 -12.95
CA PRO A 378 14.04 3.92 -13.85
C PRO A 378 14.51 2.61 -14.51
N TYR A 379 14.10 1.44 -14.01
CA TYR A 379 14.60 0.15 -14.43
C TYR A 379 13.68 -0.52 -15.46
N LEU A 380 13.98 -0.27 -16.74
CA LEU A 380 13.24 -0.86 -17.86
C LEU A 380 14.09 -1.93 -18.54
N CYS A 381 13.54 -3.15 -18.70
CA CYS A 381 14.24 -4.22 -19.41
C CYS A 381 13.45 -4.64 -20.66
N ASP A 382 14.16 -4.82 -21.77
CA ASP A 382 13.57 -5.26 -23.04
C ASP A 382 13.35 -6.79 -23.03
N VAL A 383 12.22 -7.22 -22.47
CA VAL A 383 11.77 -8.62 -22.47
C VAL A 383 10.67 -8.78 -23.51
N PRO A 384 10.79 -9.74 -24.44
CA PRO A 384 9.75 -9.97 -25.43
C PRO A 384 8.38 -10.30 -24.81
N ARG A 385 7.34 -9.57 -25.22
CA ARG A 385 6.00 -9.86 -24.76
C ARG A 385 5.55 -11.25 -25.25
N PRO A 386 5.07 -12.15 -24.35
CA PRO A 386 4.51 -13.44 -24.73
C PRO A 386 3.23 -13.26 -25.55
N ALA A 387 3.05 -14.09 -26.56
CA ALA A 387 1.80 -14.11 -27.33
C ALA A 387 0.76 -14.99 -26.63
N HIS A 388 -0.53 -14.66 -26.80
CA HIS A 388 -1.59 -15.62 -26.52
C HIS A 388 -1.63 -16.64 -27.68
N ASP A 389 -1.29 -17.90 -27.39
CA ASP A 389 -1.23 -18.99 -28.35
C ASP A 389 -1.61 -20.34 -27.70
N PRO A 390 -2.92 -20.63 -27.60
CA PRO A 390 -3.39 -21.88 -27.00
C PRO A 390 -2.99 -23.13 -27.79
N GLU A 391 -2.70 -23.02 -29.08
CA GLU A 391 -2.19 -24.16 -29.87
C GLU A 391 -0.76 -24.51 -29.48
N ALA A 392 0.09 -23.48 -29.33
CA ALA A 392 1.45 -23.67 -28.81
C ALA A 392 1.44 -24.15 -27.35
N ALA A 393 0.52 -23.65 -26.52
CA ALA A 393 0.32 -24.12 -25.15
C ALA A 393 -0.01 -25.62 -25.11
N ALA A 394 -0.95 -26.07 -25.91
CA ALA A 394 -1.31 -27.49 -26.03
C ALA A 394 -0.12 -28.37 -26.49
N ALA A 395 0.67 -27.87 -27.44
CA ALA A 395 1.86 -28.59 -27.93
C ALA A 395 2.93 -28.72 -26.83
N LEU A 396 3.14 -27.68 -26.00
CA LEU A 396 4.07 -27.76 -24.86
C LEU A 396 3.62 -28.77 -23.81
N LEU A 397 2.30 -28.88 -23.56
CA LEU A 397 1.78 -29.91 -22.65
C LEU A 397 2.05 -31.32 -23.18
N GLU A 398 1.86 -31.54 -24.49
CA GLU A 398 2.21 -32.83 -25.12
C GLU A 398 3.71 -33.14 -25.02
N GLU A 399 4.57 -32.13 -25.22
CA GLU A 399 6.04 -32.28 -25.03
C GLU A 399 6.38 -32.58 -23.56
N ALA A 400 5.61 -32.03 -22.62
CA ALA A 400 5.77 -32.29 -21.19
C ALA A 400 5.25 -33.67 -20.74
N GLY A 401 4.60 -34.42 -21.65
CA GLY A 401 4.05 -35.76 -21.39
C GLY A 401 2.59 -35.75 -20.92
N TRP A 402 1.89 -34.64 -21.06
CA TRP A 402 0.48 -34.52 -20.75
C TRP A 402 -0.36 -34.67 -22.02
N THR A 403 -1.05 -35.83 -22.19
CA THR A 403 -1.81 -36.14 -23.40
C THR A 403 -3.21 -36.62 -23.03
N ASP A 404 -4.21 -36.40 -23.90
CA ASP A 404 -5.57 -36.93 -23.81
C ASP A 404 -5.64 -38.16 -24.74
N GLU A 405 -5.43 -39.37 -24.18
CA GLU A 405 -5.41 -40.61 -24.98
C GLU A 405 -6.83 -41.23 -25.16
N ASP A 406 -7.72 -40.99 -24.23
CA ASP A 406 -9.08 -41.56 -24.29
C ASP A 406 -10.11 -40.64 -24.99
N GLY A 407 -9.73 -39.38 -25.23
CA GLY A 407 -10.50 -38.42 -26.00
C GLY A 407 -11.65 -37.78 -25.20
N ASP A 408 -11.57 -37.74 -23.89
CA ASP A 408 -12.57 -37.15 -23.01
C ASP A 408 -12.40 -35.64 -22.84
N GLY A 409 -11.30 -35.07 -23.32
CA GLY A 409 -10.97 -33.66 -23.30
C GLY A 409 -10.08 -33.26 -22.10
N MET A 410 -9.70 -34.21 -21.29
CA MET A 410 -8.79 -34.05 -20.16
C MET A 410 -7.42 -34.66 -20.49
N ARG A 411 -6.36 -34.12 -19.92
CA ARG A 411 -5.01 -34.66 -20.12
C ARG A 411 -4.57 -35.49 -18.92
N GLU A 412 -3.94 -36.63 -19.19
CA GLU A 412 -3.29 -37.47 -18.22
C GLU A 412 -1.78 -37.50 -18.46
N CYS A 413 -1.07 -37.87 -17.39
CA CYS A 413 0.38 -38.02 -17.44
C CYS A 413 0.78 -39.28 -18.22
N HIS A 414 1.57 -39.12 -19.29
CA HIS A 414 2.24 -40.18 -20.04
C HIS A 414 3.71 -39.85 -20.22
N GLY A 415 4.49 -40.16 -19.16
CA GLY A 415 5.93 -39.86 -19.12
C GLY A 415 6.27 -38.47 -18.65
N CYS A 416 5.46 -37.84 -17.81
CA CYS A 416 5.71 -36.58 -17.16
C CYS A 416 6.92 -36.63 -16.21
N LEU A 417 7.48 -35.47 -15.85
CA LEU A 417 8.65 -35.42 -14.96
C LEU A 417 8.35 -35.82 -13.51
N HIS A 418 7.21 -35.37 -12.97
CA HIS A 418 6.93 -35.44 -11.53
C HIS A 418 5.60 -36.13 -11.18
N ALA A 419 4.70 -36.32 -12.16
CA ALA A 419 3.43 -37.02 -11.96
C ALA A 419 3.56 -38.52 -12.22
N ALA A 420 2.67 -39.33 -11.61
CA ALA A 420 2.61 -40.76 -11.92
C ALA A 420 1.88 -41.01 -13.24
N GLU A 421 2.21 -42.13 -13.89
CA GLU A 421 1.56 -42.55 -15.14
C GLU A 421 0.05 -42.66 -14.98
N GLY A 422 -0.71 -41.96 -15.81
CA GLY A 422 -2.15 -41.91 -15.79
C GLY A 422 -2.76 -40.95 -14.76
N ASP A 423 -1.96 -40.15 -14.06
CA ASP A 423 -2.50 -39.11 -13.17
C ASP A 423 -3.18 -38.01 -14.01
N PRO A 424 -4.38 -37.53 -13.62
CA PRO A 424 -5.06 -36.48 -14.36
C PRO A 424 -4.40 -35.11 -14.15
N MET A 425 -4.43 -34.25 -15.18
CA MET A 425 -3.96 -32.87 -15.10
C MET A 425 -5.02 -31.98 -14.43
N SER A 426 -5.16 -32.10 -13.11
CA SER A 426 -6.14 -31.37 -12.31
C SER A 426 -5.47 -30.39 -11.37
N LEU A 427 -5.92 -29.11 -11.39
CA LEU A 427 -5.38 -28.01 -10.62
C LEU A 427 -6.50 -27.22 -9.93
N GLU A 428 -6.19 -26.62 -8.80
CA GLU A 428 -7.01 -25.57 -8.18
C GLU A 428 -6.45 -24.20 -8.52
N LEU A 429 -7.31 -23.30 -9.01
CA LEU A 429 -7.02 -21.89 -9.15
C LEU A 429 -7.74 -21.14 -8.03
N MET A 430 -6.98 -20.65 -7.05
CA MET A 430 -7.45 -19.94 -5.87
C MET A 430 -7.36 -18.43 -6.09
N THR A 431 -8.26 -17.66 -5.45
CA THR A 431 -8.16 -16.21 -5.31
C THR A 431 -8.84 -15.76 -4.01
N TYR A 432 -8.76 -14.47 -3.67
CA TYR A 432 -9.31 -13.91 -2.44
C TYR A 432 -10.60 -13.11 -2.67
N ALA A 433 -11.44 -13.08 -1.65
CA ALA A 433 -12.80 -12.54 -1.75
C ALA A 433 -12.84 -11.00 -1.74
N GLU A 434 -11.89 -10.35 -1.07
CA GLU A 434 -11.93 -8.91 -0.80
C GLU A 434 -11.74 -8.05 -2.05
N TYR A 435 -11.09 -8.57 -3.11
CA TYR A 435 -11.01 -7.86 -4.39
C TYR A 435 -12.37 -7.69 -5.06
N GLY A 436 -13.26 -8.67 -4.91
CA GLY A 436 -14.62 -8.67 -5.39
C GLY A 436 -14.83 -9.27 -6.78
N GLU A 437 -16.01 -9.01 -7.36
CA GLU A 437 -16.56 -9.70 -8.53
C GLU A 437 -15.65 -9.66 -9.78
N ALA A 438 -14.89 -8.57 -9.98
CA ALA A 438 -14.02 -8.45 -11.15
C ALA A 438 -12.93 -9.53 -11.18
N LEU A 439 -12.30 -9.79 -10.02
CA LEU A 439 -11.27 -10.81 -9.93
C LEU A 439 -11.85 -12.22 -10.05
N GLU A 440 -13.01 -12.47 -9.45
CA GLU A 440 -13.71 -13.76 -9.60
C GLU A 440 -14.08 -14.05 -11.07
N LEU A 441 -14.53 -13.03 -11.83
CA LEU A 441 -14.79 -13.17 -13.26
C LEU A 441 -13.52 -13.42 -14.07
N ALA A 442 -12.42 -12.73 -13.73
CA ALA A 442 -11.12 -12.99 -14.36
C ALA A 442 -10.64 -14.41 -14.08
N GLN A 443 -10.76 -14.89 -12.84
CA GLN A 443 -10.46 -16.27 -12.44
C GLN A 443 -11.29 -17.28 -13.24
N GLN A 444 -12.59 -17.03 -13.43
CA GLN A 444 -13.47 -17.90 -14.22
C GLN A 444 -13.01 -17.98 -15.68
N LEU A 445 -12.71 -16.84 -16.32
CA LEU A 445 -12.21 -16.81 -17.70
C LEU A 445 -10.88 -17.55 -17.84
N MET A 446 -9.96 -17.35 -16.89
CA MET A 446 -8.68 -18.08 -16.89
C MET A 446 -8.90 -19.59 -16.76
N GLY A 447 -9.78 -20.02 -15.86
CA GLY A 447 -10.14 -21.42 -15.70
C GLY A 447 -10.72 -22.02 -16.99
N GLU A 448 -11.61 -21.28 -17.68
CA GLU A 448 -12.16 -21.72 -18.98
C GLU A 448 -11.07 -21.84 -20.07
N MET A 449 -10.13 -20.89 -20.14
CA MET A 449 -9.01 -20.93 -21.09
C MET A 449 -8.08 -22.13 -20.83
N LEU A 450 -7.76 -22.41 -19.57
CA LEU A 450 -6.95 -23.57 -19.20
C LEU A 450 -7.69 -24.90 -19.46
N ASN A 451 -8.99 -24.95 -19.22
CA ASN A 451 -9.80 -26.13 -19.58
C ASN A 451 -9.80 -26.39 -21.09
N GLN A 452 -9.76 -25.35 -21.93
CA GLN A 452 -9.71 -25.50 -23.40
C GLN A 452 -8.45 -26.20 -23.91
N ILE A 453 -7.34 -26.14 -23.14
CA ILE A 453 -6.09 -26.84 -23.46
C ILE A 453 -5.96 -28.20 -22.74
N GLY A 454 -7.05 -28.67 -22.07
CA GLY A 454 -7.14 -30.00 -21.47
C GLY A 454 -6.70 -30.09 -20.01
N MET A 455 -6.67 -28.99 -19.27
CA MET A 455 -6.51 -28.98 -17.81
C MET A 455 -7.88 -29.10 -17.12
N ASP A 456 -7.97 -29.77 -15.99
CA ASP A 456 -9.15 -29.75 -15.11
C ASP A 456 -8.93 -28.69 -14.02
N VAL A 457 -9.45 -27.47 -14.23
CA VAL A 457 -9.25 -26.36 -13.29
C VAL A 457 -10.48 -26.18 -12.41
N ARG A 458 -10.27 -26.34 -11.10
CA ARG A 458 -11.27 -26.06 -10.07
C ARG A 458 -11.01 -24.67 -9.49
N LEU A 459 -12.06 -23.88 -9.32
CA LEU A 459 -11.98 -22.53 -8.78
C LEU A 459 -12.30 -22.51 -7.30
N SER A 460 -11.55 -21.75 -6.52
CA SER A 460 -11.83 -21.46 -5.12
C SER A 460 -11.63 -19.98 -4.83
N VAL A 461 -12.49 -19.46 -3.93
CA VAL A 461 -12.40 -18.10 -3.41
C VAL A 461 -12.34 -18.22 -1.90
N VAL A 462 -11.33 -17.60 -1.28
CA VAL A 462 -11.08 -17.68 0.15
C VAL A 462 -11.00 -16.29 0.76
N GLU A 463 -11.23 -16.19 2.07
CA GLU A 463 -10.98 -14.93 2.80
C GLU A 463 -9.47 -14.64 2.85
N GLY A 464 -9.06 -13.39 2.64
CA GLY A 464 -7.65 -12.99 2.69
C GLY A 464 -6.98 -13.35 4.02
N SER A 465 -7.69 -13.20 5.13
CA SER A 465 -7.23 -13.61 6.45
C SER A 465 -6.91 -15.12 6.61
N VAL A 466 -7.44 -15.95 5.71
CA VAL A 466 -7.12 -17.40 5.64
C VAL A 466 -5.97 -17.63 4.68
N MET A 467 -5.93 -16.89 3.58
CA MET A 467 -4.90 -17.02 2.55
C MET A 467 -3.54 -16.58 3.07
N TRP A 468 -3.47 -15.41 3.71
CA TRP A 468 -2.26 -14.73 4.15
C TRP A 468 -1.92 -14.89 5.65
N ALA A 469 -2.61 -15.77 6.37
CA ALA A 469 -2.23 -16.07 7.74
C ALA A 469 -0.79 -16.61 7.81
N ASP A 470 -0.16 -16.47 8.99
CA ASP A 470 1.17 -17.02 9.23
C ASP A 470 1.18 -18.57 9.17
N TYR A 471 2.38 -19.14 9.11
CA TYR A 471 2.56 -20.59 9.03
C TYR A 471 1.96 -21.35 10.23
N GLU A 472 2.14 -20.83 11.45
CA GLU A 472 1.59 -21.46 12.67
C GLU A 472 0.06 -21.43 12.69
N SER A 473 -0.56 -20.39 12.14
CA SER A 473 -2.01 -20.25 11.99
C SER A 473 -2.57 -21.06 10.81
N GLY A 474 -1.72 -21.61 9.96
CA GLY A 474 -2.10 -22.45 8.83
C GLY A 474 -2.51 -21.65 7.59
N GLY A 475 -1.94 -20.47 7.36
CA GLY A 475 -2.14 -19.68 6.16
C GLY A 475 -1.85 -20.49 4.90
N LEU A 476 -2.79 -20.49 3.95
CA LEU A 476 -2.75 -21.42 2.81
C LEU A 476 -1.47 -21.26 1.97
N GLU A 477 -1.00 -20.02 1.79
CA GLU A 477 0.24 -19.74 1.08
C GLU A 477 1.45 -20.20 1.87
N GLN A 478 1.50 -19.92 3.17
CA GLN A 478 2.63 -20.24 4.02
C GLN A 478 2.81 -21.76 4.22
N VAL A 479 1.71 -22.51 4.32
CA VAL A 479 1.78 -23.99 4.42
C VAL A 479 1.83 -24.69 3.06
N GLY A 480 1.70 -23.95 1.94
CA GLY A 480 1.72 -24.49 0.57
C GLY A 480 0.47 -25.28 0.18
N ASP A 481 -0.68 -25.04 0.83
CA ASP A 481 -1.94 -25.77 0.54
C ASP A 481 -2.74 -25.15 -0.60
N TYR A 482 -2.12 -24.95 -1.75
CA TYR A 482 -2.71 -24.46 -3.00
C TYR A 482 -1.91 -24.97 -4.22
N ASP A 483 -2.48 -24.88 -5.42
CA ASP A 483 -1.79 -25.17 -6.69
C ASP A 483 -1.43 -23.88 -7.43
N LEU A 484 -2.43 -23.12 -7.89
CA LEU A 484 -2.30 -21.80 -8.49
C LEU A 484 -3.02 -20.77 -7.63
N ASN A 485 -2.38 -19.65 -7.34
CA ASN A 485 -3.00 -18.54 -6.63
C ASN A 485 -2.99 -17.27 -7.49
N LEU A 486 -4.11 -16.54 -7.49
CA LEU A 486 -4.33 -15.32 -8.29
C LEU A 486 -4.58 -14.14 -7.35
N TRP A 487 -3.64 -13.20 -7.30
CA TRP A 487 -3.78 -11.93 -6.59
C TRP A 487 -2.81 -10.89 -7.12
N ASP A 488 -2.96 -9.64 -6.69
CA ASP A 488 -2.12 -8.53 -7.12
C ASP A 488 -1.15 -8.12 -6.03
N ASP A 489 0.05 -7.75 -6.45
CA ASP A 489 1.10 -7.29 -5.59
C ASP A 489 1.94 -6.20 -6.27
N GLY A 490 2.70 -5.44 -5.50
CA GLY A 490 3.53 -4.38 -6.02
C GLY A 490 4.33 -3.68 -4.93
N TYR A 491 5.17 -2.74 -5.34
CA TYR A 491 6.01 -1.96 -4.44
C TYR A 491 5.82 -0.46 -4.66
N SER A 492 5.97 0.30 -3.59
CA SER A 492 6.01 1.77 -3.62
C SER A 492 7.40 2.26 -4.01
N GLY A 493 7.47 3.49 -4.50
CA GLY A 493 8.73 4.08 -4.89
C GLY A 493 9.31 3.50 -6.17
N VAL A 494 10.62 3.66 -6.34
CA VAL A 494 11.33 3.36 -7.60
C VAL A 494 12.29 2.16 -7.48
N ASP A 495 12.60 1.72 -6.27
CA ASP A 495 13.55 0.65 -6.01
C ASP A 495 12.84 -0.70 -5.85
N PRO A 496 13.09 -1.69 -6.75
CA PRO A 496 12.43 -2.99 -6.66
C PRO A 496 13.18 -4.01 -5.78
N THR A 497 14.34 -3.68 -5.21
CA THR A 497 15.27 -4.66 -4.65
C THR A 497 14.65 -5.48 -3.52
N ASP A 498 14.03 -4.82 -2.53
CA ASP A 498 13.41 -5.51 -1.39
C ASP A 498 12.18 -6.33 -1.84
N PHE A 499 11.38 -5.80 -2.76
CA PHE A 499 10.25 -6.52 -3.35
C PHE A 499 10.68 -7.77 -4.11
N LEU A 500 11.78 -7.67 -4.88
CA LEU A 500 12.34 -8.84 -5.58
C LEU A 500 12.88 -9.88 -4.59
N TRP A 501 13.45 -9.43 -3.47
CA TRP A 501 13.87 -10.32 -2.39
C TRP A 501 12.67 -11.08 -1.80
N GLU A 502 11.63 -10.38 -1.44
CA GLU A 502 10.42 -10.98 -0.85
C GLU A 502 9.77 -12.02 -1.76
N LEU A 503 9.67 -11.74 -3.07
CA LEU A 503 8.95 -12.62 -4.01
C LEU A 503 9.79 -13.73 -4.62
N TYR A 504 11.13 -13.56 -4.71
CA TYR A 504 11.96 -14.43 -5.54
C TYR A 504 13.20 -14.98 -4.87
N TYR A 505 13.70 -14.36 -3.79
CA TYR A 505 14.90 -14.83 -3.14
C TYR A 505 14.68 -16.21 -2.50
N SER A 506 15.66 -17.10 -2.61
CA SER A 506 15.50 -18.51 -2.20
C SER A 506 15.13 -18.68 -0.73
N THR A 507 15.70 -17.89 0.19
CA THR A 507 15.34 -17.96 1.61
C THR A 507 13.94 -17.38 1.93
N ALA A 508 13.41 -16.50 1.10
CA ALA A 508 12.05 -16.00 1.22
C ALA A 508 10.98 -17.08 0.93
N ALA A 509 11.39 -18.25 0.43
CA ALA A 509 10.53 -19.42 0.28
C ALA A 509 10.33 -20.20 1.59
N GLU A 510 11.12 -19.94 2.63
CA GLU A 510 10.91 -20.53 3.96
C GLU A 510 9.67 -19.90 4.62
N PRO A 511 8.92 -20.65 5.43
CA PRO A 511 7.73 -20.13 6.09
C PRO A 511 7.98 -18.85 6.89
N ASP A 512 7.11 -17.87 6.74
CA ASP A 512 7.12 -16.58 7.42
C ASP A 512 8.40 -15.73 7.20
N MET A 513 9.23 -16.11 6.20
CA MET A 513 10.44 -15.34 5.85
C MET A 513 10.21 -14.32 4.72
N GLY A 514 9.20 -14.54 3.88
CA GLY A 514 8.85 -13.68 2.76
C GLY A 514 7.65 -14.19 1.99
N TRP A 515 7.50 -13.70 0.77
CA TRP A 515 6.36 -14.01 -0.12
C TRP A 515 6.75 -14.84 -1.35
N ASN A 516 7.93 -15.53 -1.34
CA ASN A 516 8.26 -16.53 -2.36
C ASN A 516 7.41 -17.80 -2.14
N ILE A 517 6.10 -17.62 -2.17
CA ILE A 517 5.12 -18.67 -1.98
C ILE A 517 5.17 -19.73 -3.07
N THR A 518 5.73 -19.40 -4.24
CA THR A 518 5.93 -20.35 -5.35
C THR A 518 6.98 -21.40 -5.04
N ARG A 519 7.74 -21.25 -3.97
CA ARG A 519 8.83 -22.15 -3.54
C ARG A 519 9.93 -22.29 -4.61
N TRP A 520 10.09 -21.26 -5.44
CA TRP A 520 11.14 -21.22 -6.44
C TRP A 520 12.51 -20.96 -5.81
N ILE A 521 13.50 -21.75 -6.20
CA ILE A 521 14.86 -21.68 -5.67
C ILE A 521 15.82 -21.49 -6.84
N ASN A 522 16.60 -20.41 -6.85
CA ASN A 522 17.55 -20.13 -7.92
C ASN A 522 18.76 -19.32 -7.40
N ALA A 523 19.90 -20.01 -7.25
CA ALA A 523 21.11 -19.40 -6.71
C ALA A 523 21.76 -18.35 -7.64
N ASP A 524 21.53 -18.42 -8.95
CA ASP A 524 22.04 -17.41 -9.89
C ASP A 524 21.23 -16.11 -9.77
N PHE A 525 19.91 -16.20 -9.54
CA PHE A 525 19.07 -15.05 -9.24
C PHE A 525 19.45 -14.42 -7.89
N ASP A 526 19.62 -15.24 -6.84
CA ASP A 526 20.03 -14.77 -5.52
C ASP A 526 21.34 -13.99 -5.59
N ALA A 527 22.33 -14.51 -6.32
CA ALA A 527 23.61 -13.84 -6.48
C ALA A 527 23.51 -12.49 -7.20
N LEU A 528 22.66 -12.38 -8.24
CA LEU A 528 22.44 -11.12 -8.95
C LEU A 528 21.72 -10.10 -8.05
N LEU A 529 20.77 -10.56 -7.23
CA LEU A 529 20.04 -9.69 -6.32
C LEU A 529 20.93 -9.20 -5.17
N ASP A 530 21.81 -10.07 -4.63
CA ASP A 530 22.81 -9.66 -3.63
C ASP A 530 23.75 -8.57 -4.19
N GLU A 531 24.15 -8.68 -5.47
CA GLU A 531 24.98 -7.67 -6.13
C GLU A 531 24.21 -6.37 -6.43
N ALA A 532 22.88 -6.40 -6.51
CA ALA A 532 22.06 -5.22 -6.77
C ALA A 532 21.96 -4.25 -5.58
N TYR A 533 22.38 -4.65 -4.38
CA TYR A 533 22.58 -3.77 -3.24
C TYR A 533 23.85 -2.92 -3.41
N THR A 534 23.84 -2.04 -4.39
CA THR A 534 24.90 -1.08 -4.72
C THR A 534 24.28 0.26 -5.13
N LEU A 535 25.02 1.35 -5.07
CA LEU A 535 24.59 2.68 -5.53
C LEU A 535 24.99 2.98 -6.98
N ASP A 536 25.55 2.01 -7.71
CA ASP A 536 25.88 2.15 -9.14
C ASP A 536 24.62 1.83 -9.99
N GLU A 537 23.89 2.85 -10.36
CA GLU A 537 22.62 2.76 -11.09
C GLU A 537 22.76 2.06 -12.45
N GLU A 538 23.88 2.28 -13.18
CA GLU A 538 24.10 1.65 -14.48
C GLU A 538 24.33 0.14 -14.28
N TYR A 539 25.11 -0.24 -13.27
CA TYR A 539 25.34 -1.64 -12.92
C TYR A 539 24.07 -2.33 -12.42
N ARG A 540 23.28 -1.66 -11.58
CA ARG A 540 21.97 -2.18 -11.12
C ARG A 540 21.03 -2.46 -12.29
N GLN A 541 20.95 -1.53 -13.25
CA GLN A 541 20.15 -1.74 -14.47
C GLN A 541 20.58 -2.99 -15.23
N GLU A 542 21.89 -3.25 -15.34
CA GLU A 542 22.41 -4.45 -15.99
C GLU A 542 22.03 -5.72 -15.22
N LEU A 543 22.14 -5.72 -13.89
CA LEU A 543 21.78 -6.84 -13.02
C LEU A 543 20.28 -7.14 -13.11
N PHE A 544 19.43 -6.13 -13.02
CA PHE A 544 17.98 -6.29 -13.13
C PHE A 544 17.58 -6.87 -14.49
N CYS A 545 18.22 -6.48 -15.57
CA CYS A 545 17.91 -7.07 -16.87
C CYS A 545 18.42 -8.50 -17.03
N GLN A 546 19.46 -8.92 -16.30
CA GLN A 546 19.85 -10.32 -16.21
C GLN A 546 18.84 -11.12 -15.38
N MET A 547 18.38 -10.58 -14.25
CA MET A 547 17.30 -11.19 -13.46
C MET A 547 16.01 -11.33 -14.28
N ALA A 548 15.64 -10.30 -15.08
CA ALA A 548 14.50 -10.37 -15.99
C ALA A 548 14.56 -11.55 -16.96
N GLN A 549 15.74 -11.89 -17.45
CA GLN A 549 15.94 -13.05 -18.33
C GLN A 549 15.73 -14.37 -17.59
N ILE A 550 16.26 -14.50 -16.36
CA ILE A 550 16.05 -15.69 -15.53
C ILE A 550 14.54 -15.87 -15.22
N LEU A 551 13.87 -14.79 -14.84
CA LEU A 551 12.42 -14.83 -14.55
C LEU A 551 11.60 -15.22 -15.80
N GLU A 552 11.99 -14.76 -16.99
CA GLU A 552 11.35 -15.14 -18.26
C GLU A 552 11.61 -16.62 -18.62
N GLU A 553 12.80 -17.13 -18.34
CA GLU A 553 13.17 -18.52 -18.63
C GLU A 553 12.52 -19.51 -17.65
N GLU A 554 12.48 -19.17 -16.36
CA GLU A 554 12.03 -20.06 -15.29
C GLU A 554 10.55 -19.91 -14.92
N LEU A 555 9.96 -18.73 -15.18
CA LEU A 555 8.56 -18.41 -14.88
C LEU A 555 8.11 -18.81 -13.45
N PRO A 556 8.81 -18.37 -12.42
CA PRO A 556 8.37 -18.65 -11.04
C PRO A 556 7.01 -18.02 -10.74
N VAL A 557 6.73 -16.85 -11.31
CA VAL A 557 5.46 -16.13 -11.26
C VAL A 557 5.04 -15.78 -12.69
N ILE A 558 3.75 -15.83 -12.98
CA ILE A 558 3.19 -15.45 -14.28
C ILE A 558 2.52 -14.09 -14.13
N LEU A 559 3.17 -13.05 -14.62
CA LEU A 559 2.64 -11.69 -14.65
C LEU A 559 1.52 -11.58 -15.69
N LEU A 560 0.47 -10.85 -15.37
CA LEU A 560 -0.71 -10.71 -16.19
C LEU A 560 -0.91 -9.25 -16.64
N PHE A 561 -1.38 -8.40 -15.76
CA PHE A 561 -1.64 -6.98 -16.09
C PHE A 561 -1.52 -6.12 -14.82
N SER A 562 -1.13 -4.86 -14.99
CA SER A 562 -1.26 -3.86 -13.93
C SER A 562 -2.72 -3.46 -13.79
N THR A 563 -3.17 -3.24 -12.56
CA THR A 563 -4.50 -2.69 -12.28
C THR A 563 -4.55 -1.20 -12.67
N VAL A 564 -5.71 -0.57 -12.60
CA VAL A 564 -5.81 0.86 -12.85
C VAL A 564 -5.33 1.64 -11.61
N ASN A 565 -4.55 2.70 -11.83
CA ASN A 565 -4.27 3.71 -10.82
C ASN A 565 -4.83 5.04 -11.31
N ALA A 566 -6.00 5.41 -10.83
CA ALA A 566 -6.71 6.59 -11.28
C ALA A 566 -7.51 7.23 -10.13
N ASP A 567 -7.42 8.57 -10.08
CA ASP A 567 -8.18 9.39 -9.16
C ASP A 567 -9.12 10.29 -9.92
N ALA A 568 -10.29 10.52 -9.37
CA ALA A 568 -11.26 11.40 -9.98
C ALA A 568 -11.44 12.67 -9.15
N HIS A 569 -11.45 13.81 -9.81
CA HIS A 569 -11.57 15.08 -9.10
C HIS A 569 -12.48 16.07 -9.83
N SER A 570 -13.00 17.04 -9.09
CA SER A 570 -13.81 18.12 -9.61
C SER A 570 -13.01 18.95 -10.64
N ALA A 571 -13.63 19.30 -11.77
CA ALA A 571 -13.02 20.15 -12.78
C ALA A 571 -12.68 21.56 -12.28
N ARG A 572 -13.21 21.99 -11.13
CA ARG A 572 -12.81 23.23 -10.46
C ARG A 572 -11.46 23.12 -9.74
N LEU A 573 -10.98 21.92 -9.46
CA LEU A 573 -9.71 21.67 -8.80
C LEU A 573 -8.62 21.46 -9.84
N GLN A 574 -7.49 22.12 -9.66
CA GLN A 574 -6.32 22.02 -10.55
C GLN A 574 -5.08 21.65 -9.76
N GLY A 575 -4.13 21.02 -10.44
CA GLY A 575 -2.87 20.57 -9.85
C GLY A 575 -2.89 19.13 -9.33
N VAL A 576 -4.04 18.45 -9.36
CA VAL A 576 -4.14 17.03 -8.97
C VAL A 576 -3.42 16.16 -9.99
N GLN A 577 -2.50 15.32 -9.50
CA GLN A 577 -1.73 14.38 -10.31
C GLN A 577 -1.67 13.04 -9.61
N SER A 578 -2.21 11.99 -10.24
CA SER A 578 -2.02 10.61 -9.79
C SER A 578 -0.59 10.15 -10.11
N THR A 579 0.00 9.41 -9.20
CA THR A 579 1.36 8.86 -9.31
C THR A 579 1.36 7.38 -8.97
N VAL A 580 2.40 6.66 -9.38
CA VAL A 580 2.64 5.26 -8.97
C VAL A 580 3.55 5.18 -7.75
N ASN A 581 4.17 6.30 -7.38
CA ASN A 581 5.19 6.36 -6.35
C ASN A 581 4.62 6.74 -5.00
N ASP A 582 3.41 7.35 -4.99
CA ASP A 582 2.77 7.88 -3.80
C ASP A 582 1.26 8.02 -3.98
N LEU A 583 0.54 8.60 -3.01
CA LEU A 583 -0.89 8.88 -3.08
C LEU A 583 -1.20 10.16 -3.87
N VAL A 584 -2.46 10.37 -4.19
CA VAL A 584 -2.92 11.57 -4.92
C VAL A 584 -2.65 12.87 -4.16
N THR A 585 -2.48 12.80 -2.84
CA THR A 585 -2.24 13.96 -1.96
C THR A 585 -0.78 14.41 -1.86
N TRP A 586 0.17 13.69 -2.47
CA TRP A 586 1.59 14.01 -2.45
C TRP A 586 1.90 15.49 -2.80
N ASN A 587 1.11 16.10 -3.68
CA ASN A 587 1.29 17.51 -4.09
C ASN A 587 0.12 18.41 -3.67
N VAL A 588 -0.61 18.06 -2.61
CA VAL A 588 -1.81 18.81 -2.17
C VAL A 588 -1.55 20.29 -1.88
N ALA A 589 -0.32 20.64 -1.54
CA ALA A 589 0.11 22.02 -1.33
C ALA A 589 0.02 22.89 -2.62
N ASP A 590 0.10 22.25 -3.79
CA ASP A 590 0.03 22.89 -5.12
C ASP A 590 -1.38 23.00 -5.69
N TRP A 591 -2.35 22.36 -5.04
CA TRP A 591 -3.72 22.39 -5.53
C TRP A 591 -4.33 23.78 -5.45
N THR A 592 -5.10 24.14 -6.47
CA THR A 592 -5.79 25.43 -6.56
C THR A 592 -7.21 25.26 -7.08
N LEU A 593 -8.10 26.22 -6.72
CA LEU A 593 -9.45 26.26 -7.26
C LEU A 593 -9.55 27.31 -8.37
N VAL A 594 -10.17 26.92 -9.49
CA VAL A 594 -10.59 27.88 -10.52
C VAL A 594 -11.99 28.37 -10.19
N GLU A 595 -12.20 29.72 -10.39
CA GLU A 595 -13.48 30.40 -10.18
C GLU A 595 -14.54 29.97 -11.22
#